data_8666276c30ea135a1c2c65f604e03767
#
_entry.id   8666276c30ea135a1c2c65f604e03767
#
_cell.length_a   1.000
_cell.length_b   1.000
_cell.length_c   1.000
_cell.angle_alpha   90.00
_cell.angle_beta   90.00
_cell.angle_gamma   90.00
#
_symmetry.space_group_name_H-M   'P 1'
#
loop_
_entity.id
_entity.type
_entity.pdbx_description
1 polymer ?
#
loop_
_entity_poly.entity_id
_entity_poly.type
_entity_poly.pdbx_seq_one_letter_code
_entity_poly.pdbx_strand_id
1 'polypeptide(L)'
;MEQYKTRAELKSDTKELFRGRWKDAILLNLIPTLITFIAFLVIVVVSFSIANQTNTPIENWTNDSYVSEDIGESTNSGNGTSNVTSGILSALFTVGISFTFLDWFRDPYKKIHPIKNSLQVFSRKYFLRAFLIYILTSIFTTLWSLLFIIPGIIKHYAYSQAYLIYKDQTHLSPNEKISSLNCITESKNLMKGHKWRFFLLEMSFIGWGILAVLSLGIGFLWLFPYENATRVAFYEDLTKGKYLNEQDY
;
A
#
# COMPACT_ATOMS: atom_id res chain seq x y z
N MET A 1 7.17 31.72 5.27
CA MET A 1 7.34 30.24 5.36
C MET A 1 5.96 29.63 5.17
N GLU A 2 5.81 28.74 4.21
CA GLU A 2 4.55 28.02 4.06
C GLU A 2 4.34 27.10 5.27
N GLN A 3 3.21 27.27 5.95
CA GLN A 3 2.87 26.49 7.14
C GLN A 3 2.16 25.20 6.69
N TYR A 4 2.83 24.07 6.86
CA TYR A 4 2.27 22.74 6.58
C TYR A 4 1.60 22.17 7.83
N LYS A 5 0.53 21.41 7.65
CA LYS A 5 -0.22 20.78 8.74
C LYS A 5 0.64 19.83 9.58
N THR A 6 0.39 19.81 10.86
CA THR A 6 1.00 18.85 11.80
C THR A 6 0.41 17.46 11.61
N ARG A 7 1.08 16.44 12.17
CA ARG A 7 0.57 15.05 12.18
C ARG A 7 -0.81 14.93 12.85
N ALA A 8 -1.03 15.71 13.90
CA ALA A 8 -2.31 15.70 14.62
C ALA A 8 -3.43 16.28 13.76
N GLU A 9 -3.17 17.38 13.07
CA GLU A 9 -4.11 18.01 12.15
C GLU A 9 -4.47 17.09 10.97
N LEU A 10 -3.48 16.47 10.32
CA LEU A 10 -3.72 15.51 9.23
C LEU A 10 -4.61 14.34 9.67
N LYS A 11 -4.36 13.82 10.88
CA LYS A 11 -5.17 12.77 11.48
C LYS A 11 -6.58 13.25 11.85
N SER A 12 -6.70 14.50 12.29
CA SER A 12 -7.99 15.13 12.60
C SER A 12 -8.83 15.30 11.35
N ASP A 13 -8.25 15.83 10.28
CA ASP A 13 -8.91 16.00 8.97
C ASP A 13 -9.47 14.67 8.46
N THR A 14 -8.67 13.60 8.57
CA THR A 14 -9.11 12.26 8.17
C THR A 14 -10.28 11.75 9.02
N LYS A 15 -10.24 11.99 10.34
CA LYS A 15 -11.36 11.60 11.22
C LYS A 15 -12.63 12.40 10.92
N GLU A 16 -12.48 13.67 10.61
CA GLU A 16 -13.58 14.54 10.23
C GLU A 16 -14.20 14.07 8.91
N LEU A 17 -13.40 13.76 7.90
CA LEU A 17 -13.84 13.18 6.63
C LEU A 17 -14.67 11.89 6.84
N PHE A 18 -14.26 11.04 7.79
CA PHE A 18 -14.93 9.78 8.08
C PHE A 18 -16.13 9.92 9.02
N ARG A 19 -16.39 11.10 9.57
CA ARG A 19 -17.45 11.32 10.53
C ARG A 19 -18.81 10.95 9.94
N GLY A 20 -19.48 9.98 10.53
CA GLY A 20 -20.76 9.43 10.03
C GLY A 20 -20.65 8.48 8.82
N ARG A 21 -19.44 8.29 8.23
CA ARG A 21 -19.21 7.50 7.01
C ARG A 21 -18.09 6.48 7.13
N TRP A 22 -17.79 6.06 8.34
CA TRP A 22 -16.77 5.02 8.60
C TRP A 22 -17.04 3.70 7.88
N LYS A 23 -18.33 3.36 7.70
CA LYS A 23 -18.71 2.15 6.96
C LYS A 23 -18.21 2.18 5.52
N ASP A 24 -18.30 3.31 4.84
CA ASP A 24 -17.83 3.46 3.46
C ASP A 24 -16.30 3.32 3.38
N ALA A 25 -15.56 3.91 4.33
CA ALA A 25 -14.11 3.81 4.41
C ALA A 25 -13.64 2.36 4.68
N ILE A 26 -14.31 1.66 5.59
CA ILE A 26 -14.02 0.24 5.90
C ILE A 26 -14.34 -0.63 4.68
N LEU A 27 -15.51 -0.48 4.06
CA LEU A 27 -15.90 -1.25 2.89
C LEU A 27 -14.98 -1.02 1.69
N LEU A 28 -14.44 0.20 1.53
CA LEU A 28 -13.48 0.54 0.49
C LEU A 28 -12.17 -0.26 0.64
N ASN A 29 -11.73 -0.48 1.87
CA ASN A 29 -10.52 -1.24 2.19
C ASN A 29 -10.80 -2.74 2.45
N LEU A 30 -12.05 -3.19 2.40
CA LEU A 30 -12.45 -4.55 2.79
C LEU A 30 -11.72 -5.61 1.94
N ILE A 31 -11.65 -5.42 0.63
CA ILE A 31 -11.04 -6.40 -0.29
C ILE A 31 -9.57 -6.66 0.06
N PRO A 32 -8.66 -5.65 0.08
CA PRO A 32 -7.26 -5.89 0.42
C PRO A 32 -7.10 -6.36 1.87
N THR A 33 -7.94 -5.89 2.79
CA THR A 33 -7.89 -6.33 4.19
C THR A 33 -8.26 -7.81 4.35
N LEU A 34 -9.29 -8.28 3.64
CA LEU A 34 -9.65 -9.71 3.64
C LEU A 34 -8.55 -10.56 3.03
N ILE A 35 -7.95 -10.12 1.93
CA ILE A 35 -6.83 -10.85 1.30
C ILE A 35 -5.66 -10.98 2.29
N THR A 36 -5.27 -9.89 2.95
CA THR A 36 -4.18 -9.90 3.93
C THR A 36 -4.51 -10.73 5.16
N PHE A 37 -5.76 -10.70 5.62
CA PHE A 37 -6.22 -11.49 6.76
C PHE A 37 -6.22 -12.99 6.45
N ILE A 38 -6.70 -13.39 5.27
CA ILE A 38 -6.67 -14.80 4.83
C ILE A 38 -5.23 -15.27 4.69
N ALA A 39 -4.34 -14.46 4.08
CA ALA A 39 -2.93 -14.79 3.98
C ALA A 39 -2.28 -14.97 5.36
N PHE A 40 -2.60 -14.10 6.32
CA PHE A 40 -2.13 -14.22 7.69
C PHE A 40 -2.60 -15.54 8.36
N LEU A 41 -3.88 -15.88 8.21
CA LEU A 41 -4.41 -17.14 8.74
C LEU A 41 -3.71 -18.36 8.13
N VAL A 42 -3.47 -18.34 6.81
CA VAL A 42 -2.73 -19.43 6.14
C VAL A 42 -1.33 -19.56 6.71
N ILE A 43 -0.61 -18.45 6.91
CA ILE A 43 0.74 -18.46 7.50
C ILE A 43 0.69 -19.04 8.91
N VAL A 44 -0.27 -18.64 9.75
CA VAL A 44 -0.42 -19.15 11.12
C VAL A 44 -0.69 -20.67 11.11
N VAL A 45 -1.59 -21.15 10.25
CA VAL A 45 -1.91 -22.58 10.15
C VAL A 45 -0.69 -23.38 9.67
N VAL A 46 0.01 -22.89 8.65
CA VAL A 46 1.22 -23.57 8.14
C VAL A 46 2.33 -23.59 9.20
N SER A 47 2.57 -22.46 9.89
CA SER A 47 3.57 -22.40 10.96
C SER A 47 3.24 -23.35 12.11
N PHE A 48 1.96 -23.45 12.49
CA PHE A 48 1.50 -24.38 13.51
C PHE A 48 1.66 -25.85 13.06
N SER A 49 1.37 -26.16 11.79
CA SER A 49 1.54 -27.49 11.23
C SER A 49 3.01 -27.92 11.22
N ILE A 50 3.92 -27.02 10.84
CA ILE A 50 5.38 -27.26 10.86
C ILE A 50 5.86 -27.46 12.31
N ALA A 51 5.42 -26.63 13.25
CA ALA A 51 5.78 -26.76 14.66
C ALA A 51 5.34 -28.11 15.26
N ASN A 52 4.17 -28.62 14.87
CA ASN A 52 3.69 -29.92 15.30
C ASN A 52 4.47 -31.08 14.66
N GLN A 53 4.95 -30.95 13.43
CA GLN A 53 5.80 -31.97 12.78
C GLN A 53 7.17 -32.09 13.44
N THR A 54 7.74 -30.99 13.94
CA THR A 54 9.04 -31.02 14.64
C THR A 54 8.98 -31.61 16.04
N ASN A 55 7.77 -31.80 16.60
CA ASN A 55 7.55 -32.43 17.92
C ASN A 55 7.30 -33.94 17.84
N THR A 56 7.40 -34.58 16.67
CA THR A 56 7.44 -36.04 16.60
C THR A 56 8.81 -36.53 17.07
N PRO A 57 8.89 -37.41 18.10
CA PRO A 57 10.17 -37.95 18.59
C PRO A 57 10.91 -38.64 17.43
N ILE A 58 12.21 -38.35 17.31
CA ILE A 58 13.11 -39.01 16.34
C ILE A 58 13.41 -40.44 16.78
N GLU A 59 12.40 -41.23 17.09
CA GLU A 59 12.62 -42.63 17.58
C GLU A 59 12.59 -43.69 16.47
N ASN A 60 12.43 -43.34 15.19
CA ASN A 60 12.37 -44.37 14.13
C ASN A 60 13.39 -44.22 12.98
N TRP A 61 14.58 -43.65 13.25
CA TRP A 61 15.63 -43.55 12.21
C TRP A 61 16.71 -44.65 12.28
N THR A 62 16.47 -45.74 13.02
CA THR A 62 17.38 -46.89 13.07
C THR A 62 16.68 -48.15 12.64
N ASN A 63 16.38 -48.31 11.38
CA ASN A 63 16.34 -49.56 10.63
C ASN A 63 15.53 -49.35 9.33
N ASP A 64 16.24 -48.97 8.30
CA ASP A 64 16.13 -49.60 6.97
C ASP A 64 17.08 -48.91 6.02
N SER A 65 18.25 -49.54 5.87
CA SER A 65 19.19 -49.28 4.79
C SER A 65 18.60 -49.83 3.48
N TYR A 66 17.93 -49.00 2.70
CA TYR A 66 17.85 -49.20 1.23
C TYR A 66 18.02 -47.83 0.58
N VAL A 67 19.22 -47.64 0.06
CA VAL A 67 19.59 -46.61 -0.89
C VAL A 67 18.70 -46.76 -2.13
N SER A 68 17.83 -45.83 -2.35
CA SER A 68 17.28 -45.55 -3.67
C SER A 68 17.63 -44.10 -3.97
N GLU A 69 18.68 -43.94 -4.76
CA GLU A 69 18.97 -42.71 -5.50
C GLU A 69 17.78 -42.43 -6.42
N ASP A 70 16.89 -41.55 -5.97
CA ASP A 70 16.02 -40.82 -6.88
C ASP A 70 16.17 -39.34 -6.53
N ILE A 71 17.11 -38.69 -7.23
CA ILE A 71 17.29 -37.25 -7.23
C ILE A 71 16.12 -36.68 -8.01
N GLY A 72 14.96 -36.67 -7.37
CA GLY A 72 13.82 -35.86 -7.77
C GLY A 72 14.07 -34.43 -7.36
N GLU A 73 14.64 -33.67 -8.24
CA GLU A 73 14.80 -32.22 -8.17
C GLU A 73 13.41 -31.57 -8.04
N SER A 74 12.92 -31.55 -6.79
CA SER A 74 11.71 -30.79 -6.45
C SER A 74 12.08 -29.32 -6.55
N THR A 75 12.07 -28.79 -7.77
CA THR A 75 12.12 -27.37 -8.03
C THR A 75 10.93 -26.72 -7.37
N ASN A 76 11.17 -26.19 -6.16
CA ASN A 76 10.24 -25.35 -5.43
C ASN A 76 10.10 -23.97 -6.13
N SER A 77 9.75 -24.01 -7.44
CA SER A 77 9.59 -22.85 -8.31
C SER A 77 8.24 -22.14 -8.14
N GLY A 78 7.33 -22.70 -7.32
CA GLY A 78 5.97 -22.18 -7.18
C GLY A 78 5.80 -21.06 -6.17
N ASN A 79 6.66 -20.96 -5.16
CA ASN A 79 6.42 -20.01 -4.05
C ASN A 79 6.90 -18.56 -4.34
N GLY A 80 7.86 -18.37 -5.25
CA GLY A 80 8.36 -17.04 -5.59
C GLY A 80 7.39 -16.23 -6.44
N THR A 81 6.79 -16.86 -7.44
CA THR A 81 5.87 -16.19 -8.38
C THR A 81 4.53 -15.83 -7.74
N SER A 82 3.99 -16.68 -6.86
CA SER A 82 2.73 -16.39 -6.15
C SER A 82 2.86 -15.19 -5.20
N ASN A 83 4.00 -15.03 -4.53
CA ASN A 83 4.25 -13.91 -3.63
C ASN A 83 4.39 -12.58 -4.39
N VAL A 84 5.05 -12.57 -5.54
CA VAL A 84 5.19 -11.37 -6.39
C VAL A 84 3.84 -10.94 -6.96
N THR A 85 3.06 -11.89 -7.48
CA THR A 85 1.75 -11.59 -8.09
C THR A 85 0.76 -11.04 -7.07
N SER A 86 0.69 -11.63 -5.87
CA SER A 86 -0.19 -11.14 -4.79
C SER A 86 0.23 -9.74 -4.30
N GLY A 87 1.53 -9.47 -4.22
CA GLY A 87 2.08 -8.16 -3.88
C GLY A 87 1.70 -7.07 -4.88
N ILE A 88 1.79 -7.36 -6.18
CA ILE A 88 1.40 -6.42 -7.24
C ILE A 88 -0.10 -6.09 -7.17
N LEU A 89 -0.95 -7.12 -7.04
CA LEU A 89 -2.39 -6.92 -6.94
C LEU A 89 -2.76 -6.08 -5.72
N SER A 90 -2.22 -6.40 -4.54
CA SER A 90 -2.46 -5.65 -3.32
C SER A 90 -2.03 -4.19 -3.44
N ALA A 91 -0.87 -3.92 -4.04
CA ALA A 91 -0.39 -2.56 -4.28
C ALA A 91 -1.33 -1.78 -5.20
N LEU A 92 -1.80 -2.39 -6.30
CA LEU A 92 -2.74 -1.73 -7.22
C LEU A 92 -4.09 -1.45 -6.57
N PHE A 93 -4.62 -2.36 -5.74
CA PHE A 93 -5.82 -2.09 -4.96
C PHE A 93 -5.63 -0.89 -4.02
N THR A 94 -4.51 -0.83 -3.32
CA THR A 94 -4.18 0.30 -2.42
C THR A 94 -4.12 1.62 -3.19
N VAL A 95 -3.58 1.63 -4.41
CA VAL A 95 -3.57 2.81 -5.28
C VAL A 95 -4.99 3.23 -5.66
N GLY A 96 -5.87 2.29 -6.05
CA GLY A 96 -7.27 2.58 -6.37
C GLY A 96 -8.05 3.17 -5.19
N ILE A 97 -7.77 2.67 -3.99
CA ILE A 97 -8.34 3.19 -2.74
C ILE A 97 -7.83 4.60 -2.46
N SER A 98 -6.52 4.84 -2.60
CA SER A 98 -5.92 6.18 -2.42
C SER A 98 -6.50 7.20 -3.41
N PHE A 99 -6.80 6.77 -4.64
CA PHE A 99 -7.50 7.60 -5.63
C PHE A 99 -8.90 7.98 -5.16
N THR A 100 -9.63 7.04 -4.56
CA THR A 100 -10.97 7.31 -4.02
C THR A 100 -10.91 8.26 -2.82
N PHE A 101 -9.94 8.10 -1.93
CA PHE A 101 -9.76 9.03 -0.82
C PHE A 101 -9.38 10.43 -1.31
N LEU A 102 -8.57 10.55 -2.36
CA LEU A 102 -8.25 11.84 -2.97
C LEU A 102 -9.51 12.55 -3.47
N ASP A 103 -10.38 11.83 -4.20
CA ASP A 103 -11.67 12.37 -4.64
C ASP A 103 -12.54 12.76 -3.44
N TRP A 104 -12.52 11.98 -2.38
CA TRP A 104 -13.33 12.23 -1.19
C TRP A 104 -12.85 13.42 -0.37
N PHE A 105 -11.54 13.65 -0.28
CA PHE A 105 -11.00 14.87 0.35
C PHE A 105 -11.39 16.13 -0.41
N ARG A 106 -11.45 16.07 -1.74
CA ARG A 106 -11.81 17.20 -2.60
C ARG A 106 -13.32 17.44 -2.67
N ASP A 107 -14.11 16.38 -2.65
CA ASP A 107 -15.58 16.45 -2.62
C ASP A 107 -16.13 15.55 -1.50
N PRO A 108 -16.26 16.09 -0.27
CA PRO A 108 -16.77 15.34 0.88
C PRO A 108 -18.20 14.82 0.72
N TYR A 109 -19.01 15.45 -0.14
CA TYR A 109 -20.42 15.07 -0.38
C TYR A 109 -20.60 14.00 -1.46
N LYS A 110 -19.56 13.67 -2.19
CA LYS A 110 -19.57 12.65 -3.23
C LYS A 110 -20.01 11.30 -2.68
N LYS A 111 -20.99 10.69 -3.34
CA LYS A 111 -21.39 9.31 -3.06
C LYS A 111 -20.29 8.35 -3.49
N ILE A 112 -19.80 7.57 -2.56
CA ILE A 112 -18.78 6.55 -2.80
C ILE A 112 -19.47 5.21 -2.99
N HIS A 113 -19.08 4.49 -4.03
CA HIS A 113 -19.41 3.09 -4.24
C HIS A 113 -18.18 2.26 -3.87
N PRO A 114 -18.03 1.76 -2.63
CA PRO A 114 -16.78 1.27 -2.09
C PRO A 114 -16.09 0.23 -2.99
N ILE A 115 -16.82 -0.81 -3.39
CA ILE A 115 -16.28 -1.89 -4.22
C ILE A 115 -15.90 -1.40 -5.63
N LYS A 116 -16.77 -0.62 -6.28
CA LYS A 116 -16.49 -0.10 -7.63
C LYS A 116 -15.32 0.87 -7.63
N ASN A 117 -15.25 1.72 -6.62
CA ASN A 117 -14.23 2.76 -6.54
C ASN A 117 -12.86 2.19 -6.12
N SER A 118 -12.80 1.13 -5.31
CA SER A 118 -11.53 0.45 -5.02
C SER A 118 -10.89 -0.16 -6.28
N LEU A 119 -11.72 -0.53 -7.27
CA LEU A 119 -11.29 -1.11 -8.54
C LEU A 119 -10.98 -0.06 -9.62
N GLN A 120 -11.09 1.24 -9.34
CA GLN A 120 -10.92 2.27 -10.39
C GLN A 120 -9.55 2.26 -11.05
N VAL A 121 -8.50 1.81 -10.36
CA VAL A 121 -7.15 1.66 -10.95
C VAL A 121 -7.11 0.63 -12.08
N PHE A 122 -7.99 -0.39 -12.04
CA PHE A 122 -8.07 -1.43 -13.07
C PHE A 122 -8.78 -0.98 -14.35
N SER A 123 -9.27 0.27 -14.41
CA SER A 123 -9.82 0.82 -15.64
C SER A 123 -8.71 1.00 -16.69
N ARG A 124 -9.07 0.91 -17.98
CA ARG A 124 -8.14 1.13 -19.09
C ARG A 124 -7.39 2.46 -19.02
N LYS A 125 -8.00 3.47 -18.36
CA LYS A 125 -7.43 4.81 -18.21
C LYS A 125 -6.21 4.83 -17.28
N TYR A 126 -6.28 4.08 -16.15
CA TYR A 126 -5.28 4.18 -15.08
C TYR A 126 -4.33 2.97 -15.00
N PHE A 127 -4.80 1.78 -15.39
CA PHE A 127 -4.10 0.52 -15.13
C PHE A 127 -2.66 0.50 -15.63
N LEU A 128 -2.46 0.71 -16.94
CA LEU A 128 -1.14 0.56 -17.56
C LEU A 128 -0.11 1.51 -16.94
N ARG A 129 -0.51 2.74 -16.67
CA ARG A 129 0.41 3.75 -16.11
C ARG A 129 0.68 3.53 -14.62
N ALA A 130 -0.34 3.18 -13.84
CA ALA A 130 -0.17 2.80 -12.44
C ALA A 130 0.76 1.58 -12.32
N PHE A 131 0.58 0.58 -13.19
CA PHE A 131 1.44 -0.59 -13.26
C PHE A 131 2.90 -0.22 -13.62
N LEU A 132 3.10 0.66 -14.59
CA LEU A 132 4.44 1.15 -14.95
C LEU A 132 5.08 1.94 -13.81
N ILE A 133 4.33 2.80 -13.10
CA ILE A 133 4.84 3.50 -11.92
C ILE A 133 5.24 2.49 -10.85
N TYR A 134 4.43 1.44 -10.61
CA TYR A 134 4.74 0.38 -9.67
C TYR A 134 6.07 -0.30 -10.01
N ILE A 135 6.24 -0.76 -11.24
CA ILE A 135 7.46 -1.44 -11.67
C ILE A 135 8.68 -0.52 -11.52
N LEU A 136 8.59 0.71 -12.03
CA LEU A 136 9.71 1.66 -11.98
C LEU A 136 10.09 2.02 -10.54
N THR A 137 9.11 2.30 -9.69
CA THR A 137 9.38 2.60 -8.27
C THR A 137 9.95 1.41 -7.54
N SER A 138 9.47 0.19 -7.82
CA SER A 138 10.00 -1.04 -7.25
C SER A 138 11.45 -1.28 -7.67
N ILE A 139 11.76 -1.18 -8.96
CA ILE A 139 13.13 -1.33 -9.48
C ILE A 139 14.05 -0.29 -8.85
N PHE A 140 13.66 0.98 -8.86
CA PHE A 140 14.50 2.04 -8.29
C PHE A 140 14.69 1.86 -6.78
N THR A 141 13.65 1.53 -6.04
CA THR A 141 13.76 1.31 -4.59
C THR A 141 14.63 0.09 -4.28
N THR A 142 14.43 -1.04 -4.99
CA THR A 142 15.24 -2.25 -4.82
C THR A 142 16.71 -2.01 -5.14
N LEU A 143 17.00 -1.31 -6.24
CA LEU A 143 18.38 -0.97 -6.62
C LEU A 143 19.08 -0.15 -5.53
N TRP A 144 18.40 0.84 -4.95
CA TRP A 144 18.94 1.64 -3.86
C TRP A 144 19.03 0.85 -2.55
N SER A 145 18.10 -0.06 -2.28
CA SER A 145 18.12 -0.92 -1.10
C SER A 145 19.23 -1.96 -1.16
N LEU A 146 19.56 -2.44 -2.37
CA LEU A 146 20.68 -3.36 -2.60
C LEU A 146 22.03 -2.68 -2.31
N LEU A 147 22.14 -1.40 -2.63
CA LEU A 147 23.34 -0.62 -2.38
C LEU A 147 23.52 -0.33 -0.87
N PHE A 148 22.48 0.21 -0.24
CA PHE A 148 22.39 0.46 1.21
C PHE A 148 20.93 0.54 1.64
N ILE A 149 20.59 -0.01 2.80
CA ILE A 149 19.23 -0.03 3.35
C ILE A 149 18.69 1.39 3.57
N ILE A 150 19.49 2.28 4.16
CA ILE A 150 19.08 3.67 4.48
C ILE A 150 18.72 4.47 3.23
N PRO A 151 19.54 4.54 2.16
CA PRO A 151 19.14 5.17 0.90
C PRO A 151 17.89 4.55 0.26
N GLY A 152 17.69 3.24 0.37
CA GLY A 152 16.49 2.55 -0.11
C GLY A 152 15.22 3.09 0.56
N ILE A 153 15.22 3.24 1.88
CA ILE A 153 14.12 3.82 2.66
C ILE A 153 13.87 5.28 2.22
N ILE A 154 14.91 6.09 2.09
CA ILE A 154 14.79 7.49 1.66
C ILE A 154 14.19 7.60 0.26
N LYS A 155 14.51 6.68 -0.64
CA LYS A 155 13.97 6.64 -2.02
C LYS A 155 12.54 6.14 -2.05
N HIS A 156 12.19 5.16 -1.22
CA HIS A 156 10.81 4.72 -1.04
C HIS A 156 9.90 5.92 -0.70
N TYR A 157 10.28 6.72 0.29
CA TYR A 157 9.53 7.93 0.64
C TYR A 157 9.53 8.99 -0.47
N ALA A 158 10.62 9.10 -1.22
CA ALA A 158 10.70 10.06 -2.33
C ALA A 158 9.71 9.75 -3.46
N TYR A 159 9.37 8.48 -3.68
CA TYR A 159 8.51 8.03 -4.77
C TYR A 159 7.06 7.77 -4.33
N SER A 160 6.76 7.89 -3.05
CA SER A 160 5.47 7.51 -2.45
C SER A 160 4.26 8.27 -3.04
N GLN A 161 4.45 9.50 -3.54
CA GLN A 161 3.36 10.33 -4.05
C GLN A 161 3.12 10.19 -5.56
N ALA A 162 3.94 9.39 -6.27
CA ALA A 162 3.91 9.31 -7.73
C ALA A 162 2.54 8.89 -8.31
N TYR A 163 1.80 8.03 -7.61
CA TYR A 163 0.47 7.58 -8.04
C TYR A 163 -0.57 8.70 -7.95
N LEU A 164 -0.56 9.48 -6.86
CA LEU A 164 -1.49 10.58 -6.67
C LEU A 164 -1.24 11.68 -7.68
N ILE A 165 0.04 12.01 -7.93
CA ILE A 165 0.45 12.94 -8.99
C ILE A 165 -0.05 12.45 -10.37
N TYR A 166 0.11 11.15 -10.66
CA TYR A 166 -0.39 10.58 -11.91
C TYR A 166 -1.90 10.74 -12.06
N LYS A 167 -2.66 10.50 -10.98
CA LYS A 167 -4.11 10.72 -10.99
C LYS A 167 -4.45 12.17 -11.31
N ASP A 168 -3.80 13.11 -10.66
CA ASP A 168 -4.03 14.54 -10.84
C ASP A 168 -3.70 15.00 -12.24
N GLN A 169 -2.52 14.66 -12.76
CA GLN A 169 -2.14 14.98 -14.12
C GLN A 169 -3.11 14.39 -15.16
N THR A 170 -3.62 13.17 -14.92
CA THR A 170 -4.62 12.56 -15.80
C THR A 170 -5.97 13.26 -15.75
N HIS A 171 -6.30 13.88 -14.61
CA HIS A 171 -7.51 14.69 -14.48
C HIS A 171 -7.38 16.04 -15.18
N LEU A 172 -6.24 16.70 -15.02
CA LEU A 172 -5.96 18.00 -15.64
C LEU A 172 -5.81 17.92 -17.18
N SER A 173 -5.16 16.87 -17.67
CA SER A 173 -4.87 16.68 -19.10
C SER A 173 -5.35 15.31 -19.60
N PRO A 174 -6.67 15.09 -19.78
CA PRO A 174 -7.23 13.78 -20.13
C PRO A 174 -6.73 13.21 -21.46
N ASN A 175 -6.32 14.07 -22.39
CA ASN A 175 -5.88 13.71 -23.75
C ASN A 175 -4.36 13.60 -23.88
N GLU A 176 -3.61 13.93 -22.84
CA GLU A 176 -2.16 13.94 -22.88
C GLU A 176 -1.57 12.62 -22.38
N LYS A 177 -0.49 12.16 -23.04
CA LYS A 177 0.24 10.97 -22.60
C LYS A 177 1.18 11.31 -21.45
N ILE A 178 0.70 11.13 -20.23
CA ILE A 178 1.47 11.38 -19.02
C ILE A 178 2.60 10.33 -18.89
N SER A 179 3.83 10.79 -18.70
CA SER A 179 4.98 9.91 -18.50
C SER A 179 5.07 9.44 -17.04
N SER A 180 5.19 8.13 -16.85
CA SER A 180 5.39 7.54 -15.52
C SER A 180 6.68 8.02 -14.84
N LEU A 181 7.74 8.24 -15.63
CA LEU A 181 9.00 8.79 -15.12
C LEU A 181 8.85 10.23 -14.64
N ASN A 182 8.07 11.05 -15.35
CA ASN A 182 7.79 12.42 -14.90
C ASN A 182 7.05 12.43 -13.56
N CYS A 183 6.05 11.55 -13.37
CA CYS A 183 5.35 11.43 -12.08
C CYS A 183 6.30 11.05 -10.94
N ILE A 184 7.24 10.13 -11.18
CA ILE A 184 8.26 9.72 -10.19
C ILE A 184 9.21 10.89 -9.88
N THR A 185 9.65 11.62 -10.91
CA THR A 185 10.54 12.77 -10.75
C THR A 185 9.84 13.90 -10.00
N GLU A 186 8.59 14.16 -10.31
CA GLU A 186 7.77 15.18 -9.64
C GLU A 186 7.50 14.78 -8.18
N SER A 187 7.20 13.50 -7.90
CA SER A 187 7.10 12.97 -6.54
C SER A 187 8.38 13.21 -5.74
N LYS A 188 9.54 12.92 -6.33
CA LYS A 188 10.85 13.17 -5.71
C LYS A 188 11.03 14.66 -5.37
N ASN A 189 10.62 15.56 -6.25
CA ASN A 189 10.72 17.00 -6.04
C ASN A 189 9.74 17.49 -4.96
N LEU A 190 8.50 17.03 -5.02
CA LEU A 190 7.46 17.35 -4.03
C LEU A 190 7.86 16.89 -2.61
N MET A 191 8.46 15.70 -2.50
CA MET A 191 8.90 15.14 -1.23
C MET A 191 10.25 15.70 -0.73
N LYS A 192 10.87 16.62 -1.46
CA LYS A 192 12.13 17.25 -1.04
C LYS A 192 11.89 18.12 0.19
N GLY A 193 12.55 17.80 1.30
CA GLY A 193 12.36 18.46 2.60
C GLY A 193 11.23 17.86 3.45
N HIS A 194 10.30 17.09 2.87
CA HIS A 194 9.12 16.56 3.58
C HIS A 194 9.18 15.06 3.92
N LYS A 195 10.23 14.34 3.51
CA LYS A 195 10.38 12.90 3.76
C LYS A 195 10.37 12.54 5.24
N TRP A 196 11.07 13.33 6.06
CA TRP A 196 11.12 13.13 7.51
C TRP A 196 9.75 13.33 8.16
N ARG A 197 9.01 14.33 7.71
CA ARG A 197 7.64 14.61 8.17
C ARG A 197 6.71 13.43 7.85
N PHE A 198 6.81 12.86 6.64
CA PHE A 198 6.04 11.68 6.23
C PHE A 198 6.46 10.42 7.01
N PHE A 199 7.75 10.19 7.18
CA PHE A 199 8.26 9.11 8.02
C PHE A 199 7.69 9.18 9.45
N LEU A 200 7.71 10.34 10.09
CA LEU A 200 7.15 10.52 11.43
C LEU A 200 5.62 10.32 11.46
N LEU A 201 4.92 10.62 10.37
CA LEU A 201 3.50 10.32 10.24
C LEU A 201 3.26 8.82 10.26
N GLU A 202 4.00 8.05 9.49
CA GLU A 202 3.89 6.59 9.46
C GLU A 202 4.30 5.94 10.79
N MET A 203 5.40 6.39 11.39
CA MET A 203 5.81 5.94 12.73
C MET A 203 4.71 6.12 13.78
N SER A 204 3.89 7.15 13.65
CA SER A 204 2.79 7.42 14.58
C SER A 204 1.62 6.42 14.49
N PHE A 205 1.62 5.53 13.49
CA PHE A 205 0.65 4.44 13.35
C PHE A 205 1.14 3.10 13.91
N ILE A 206 2.45 2.96 14.19
CA ILE A 206 3.02 1.69 14.69
C ILE A 206 2.35 1.25 15.99
N GLY A 207 2.11 2.16 16.94
CA GLY A 207 1.43 1.84 18.18
C GLY A 207 0.02 1.28 17.95
N TRP A 208 -0.72 1.85 17.01
CA TRP A 208 -2.04 1.35 16.59
C TRP A 208 -1.93 0.00 15.88
N GLY A 209 -0.86 -0.21 15.10
CA GLY A 209 -0.57 -1.49 14.46
C GLY A 209 -0.37 -2.60 15.48
N ILE A 210 0.39 -2.35 16.55
CA ILE A 210 0.58 -3.31 17.64
C ILE A 210 -0.76 -3.66 18.30
N LEU A 211 -1.61 -2.68 18.60
CA LEU A 211 -2.95 -2.90 19.13
C LEU A 211 -3.84 -3.69 18.16
N ALA A 212 -3.72 -3.44 16.86
CA ALA A 212 -4.45 -4.17 15.83
C ALA A 212 -4.03 -5.65 15.78
N VAL A 213 -2.74 -5.96 15.94
CA VAL A 213 -2.25 -7.35 16.06
C VAL A 213 -2.79 -8.01 17.34
N LEU A 214 -2.74 -7.32 18.48
CA LEU A 214 -3.25 -7.82 19.75
C LEU A 214 -4.76 -8.11 19.73
N SER A 215 -5.51 -7.38 18.87
CA SER A 215 -6.94 -7.66 18.64
C SER A 215 -7.19 -8.80 17.63
N LEU A 216 -6.24 -9.71 17.45
CA LEU A 216 -6.30 -10.80 16.45
C LEU A 216 -6.55 -10.30 15.01
N GLY A 217 -6.06 -9.11 14.70
CA GLY A 217 -6.16 -8.50 13.37
C GLY A 217 -7.45 -7.72 13.09
N ILE A 218 -8.45 -7.77 13.98
CA ILE A 218 -9.72 -7.03 13.79
C ILE A 218 -9.48 -5.52 13.70
N GLY A 219 -8.51 -5.00 14.46
CA GLY A 219 -8.13 -3.58 14.45
C GLY A 219 -7.68 -3.05 13.08
N PHE A 220 -7.17 -3.91 12.20
CA PHE A 220 -6.75 -3.50 10.85
C PHE A 220 -7.92 -3.04 9.96
N LEU A 221 -9.16 -3.47 10.23
CA LEU A 221 -10.34 -2.99 9.51
C LEU A 221 -10.53 -1.48 9.61
N TRP A 222 -10.16 -0.88 10.74
CA TRP A 222 -10.20 0.57 10.96
C TRP A 222 -8.86 1.24 10.67
N LEU A 223 -7.76 0.56 10.97
CA LEU A 223 -6.43 1.14 10.85
C LEU A 223 -6.05 1.38 9.39
N PHE A 224 -6.26 0.42 8.49
CA PHE A 224 -5.88 0.56 7.08
C PHE A 224 -6.59 1.71 6.37
N PRO A 225 -7.93 1.88 6.43
CA PRO A 225 -8.56 3.04 5.81
C PRO A 225 -8.09 4.35 6.43
N TYR A 226 -7.88 4.39 7.74
CA TYR A 226 -7.43 5.58 8.44
C TYR A 226 -6.00 5.97 8.05
N GLU A 227 -5.08 5.04 7.98
CA GLU A 227 -3.70 5.26 7.55
C GLU A 227 -3.66 5.71 6.08
N ASN A 228 -4.38 5.02 5.21
CA ASN A 228 -4.40 5.32 3.77
C ASN A 228 -4.97 6.71 3.49
N ALA A 229 -6.08 7.06 4.12
CA ALA A 229 -6.66 8.41 4.00
C ALA A 229 -5.74 9.49 4.59
N THR A 230 -5.04 9.21 5.70
CA THR A 230 -4.09 10.17 6.28
C THR A 230 -2.88 10.41 5.37
N ARG A 231 -2.43 9.39 4.63
CA ARG A 231 -1.39 9.55 3.59
C ARG A 231 -1.88 10.46 2.45
N VAL A 232 -3.15 10.32 2.06
CA VAL A 232 -3.76 11.20 1.05
C VAL A 232 -3.92 12.62 1.59
N ALA A 233 -4.35 12.81 2.85
CA ALA A 233 -4.40 14.13 3.49
C ALA A 233 -3.01 14.81 3.52
N PHE A 234 -1.95 14.03 3.72
CA PHE A 234 -0.58 14.53 3.62
C PHE A 234 -0.24 15.00 2.21
N TYR A 235 -0.65 14.27 1.18
CA TYR A 235 -0.47 14.69 -0.22
C TYR A 235 -1.22 15.99 -0.52
N GLU A 236 -2.48 16.12 -0.10
CA GLU A 236 -3.27 17.34 -0.27
C GLU A 236 -2.60 18.55 0.41
N ASP A 237 -2.07 18.35 1.63
CA ASP A 237 -1.33 19.41 2.33
C ASP A 237 -0.01 19.78 1.62
N LEU A 238 0.67 18.84 0.95
CA LEU A 238 1.87 19.13 0.19
C LEU A 238 1.59 19.90 -1.11
N THR A 239 0.50 19.53 -1.77
CA THR A 239 0.14 20.12 -3.07
C THR A 239 -0.58 21.46 -2.92
N LYS A 240 -1.25 21.68 -1.78
CA LYS A 240 -2.02 22.91 -1.47
C LYS A 240 -2.89 23.38 -2.64
N GLY A 241 -3.55 22.42 -3.29
CA GLY A 241 -4.43 22.70 -4.42
C GLY A 241 -3.70 22.97 -5.75
N LYS A 242 -2.39 22.75 -5.86
CA LYS A 242 -1.61 22.92 -7.09
C LYS A 242 -2.25 22.26 -8.33
N TYR A 243 -2.97 21.17 -8.11
CA TYR A 243 -3.61 20.36 -9.16
C TYR A 243 -5.13 20.50 -9.20
N LEU A 244 -5.71 21.47 -8.48
CA LEU A 244 -7.13 21.77 -8.56
C LEU A 244 -7.36 22.76 -9.70
N ASN A 245 -8.34 22.48 -10.55
CA ASN A 245 -8.83 23.45 -11.53
C ASN A 245 -9.77 24.44 -10.81
N GLU A 246 -9.84 25.69 -11.28
CA GLU A 246 -10.80 26.69 -10.80
C GLU A 246 -12.27 26.24 -10.94
N GLN A 247 -12.54 25.17 -11.70
CA GLN A 247 -13.87 24.59 -11.91
C GLN A 247 -14.25 23.52 -10.87
N ASP A 248 -13.34 23.16 -9.97
CA ASP A 248 -13.58 22.15 -8.93
C ASP A 248 -14.06 22.77 -7.59
N TYR A 249 -14.38 24.10 -7.60
CA TYR A 249 -14.95 24.85 -6.48
C TYR A 249 -16.40 25.27 -6.73
#